data_137e867848871d8048ddf2f3dba5587b
#
_entry.id   137e867848871d8048ddf2f3dba5587b
#
_cell.length_a   1.000
_cell.length_b   1.000
_cell.length_c   1.000
_cell.angle_alpha   90.00
_cell.angle_beta   90.00
_cell.angle_gamma   90.00
#
_symmetry.space_group_name_H-M   'P 1'
#
loop_
_entity.id
_entity.type
_entity.pdbx_description
1 polymer ?
#
loop_
_entity_poly.entity_id
_entity_poly.type
_entity_poly.pdbx_seq_one_letter_code
_entity_poly.pdbx_strand_id
1 'polypeptide(L)'
;MAKKRLQKKRSSSTVRKQESEILQVTTSKTEPVRVETSKVEPVKVETSKVEPVKVETSKVEPVKVETSKVEPVKVETSKVEPVKLDVPVDLTLYNERFQKHYDELKWLYCELYQDRDDVMTYLHDLTSNMEAFYNSRNSALKASDKKREADPDWYKRNDLVGMMMYVNNFAHTLKGLEEHLDYVEECNVNYLHLMPLLASPKGKSDGGYAVADFRTVQPELGTMEDFSELTSKCHERGINICLDFVMNHTSEEHEWAKRARAGEKEYQDRYFFFDTY
;
A
#
# COMPACT_ATOMS: atom_id res chain seq x y z
N MET A 1 15.43 16.12 -39.72
CA MET A 1 15.11 14.87 -38.96
C MET A 1 16.26 13.92 -38.73
N ALA A 2 17.34 13.92 -39.52
CA ALA A 2 18.48 12.97 -39.36
C ALA A 2 19.46 13.32 -38.18
N LYS A 3 19.58 14.60 -37.79
CA LYS A 3 20.52 15.01 -36.69
C LYS A 3 20.04 14.64 -35.27
N LYS A 4 18.73 14.50 -35.01
CA LYS A 4 18.20 14.09 -33.70
C LYS A 4 18.36 12.58 -33.42
N ARG A 5 18.49 11.73 -34.45
CA ARG A 5 18.70 10.28 -34.27
C ARG A 5 20.14 9.91 -33.89
N LEU A 6 21.14 10.74 -34.21
CA LEU A 6 22.53 10.48 -33.90
C LEU A 6 22.90 10.85 -32.44
N GLN A 7 22.22 11.81 -31.82
CA GLN A 7 22.44 12.14 -30.40
C GLN A 7 21.87 11.08 -29.44
N LYS A 8 20.70 10.50 -29.77
CA LYS A 8 20.09 9.45 -28.93
C LYS A 8 20.90 8.12 -28.92
N LYS A 9 21.69 7.82 -29.98
CA LYS A 9 22.57 6.64 -30.02
C LYS A 9 23.90 6.83 -29.24
N ARG A 10 24.36 8.07 -29.03
CA ARG A 10 25.60 8.30 -28.27
C ARG A 10 25.40 8.28 -26.74
N SER A 11 24.21 8.63 -26.23
CA SER A 11 23.92 8.56 -24.78
C SER A 11 23.74 7.13 -24.27
N SER A 12 23.19 6.21 -25.09
CA SER A 12 22.98 4.81 -24.69
C SER A 12 24.28 3.97 -24.64
N SER A 13 25.32 4.34 -25.39
CA SER A 13 26.60 3.63 -25.39
C SER A 13 27.50 4.03 -24.20
N THR A 14 27.34 5.23 -23.67
CA THR A 14 28.12 5.72 -22.52
C THR A 14 27.61 5.14 -21.20
N VAL A 15 26.29 4.98 -21.07
CA VAL A 15 25.68 4.34 -19.88
C VAL A 15 26.04 2.85 -19.80
N ARG A 16 26.02 2.12 -20.92
CA ARG A 16 26.42 0.69 -20.94
C ARG A 16 27.91 0.45 -20.66
N LYS A 17 28.77 1.44 -20.87
CA LYS A 17 30.21 1.32 -20.58
C LYS A 17 30.52 1.53 -19.10
N GLN A 18 29.75 2.34 -18.39
CA GLN A 18 29.90 2.51 -16.94
C GLN A 18 29.36 1.32 -16.13
N GLU A 19 28.31 0.65 -16.61
CA GLU A 19 27.81 -0.59 -15.96
C GLU A 19 28.77 -1.78 -16.10
N SER A 20 29.58 -1.85 -17.15
CA SER A 20 30.55 -2.95 -17.33
C SER A 20 31.85 -2.77 -16.53
N GLU A 21 32.19 -1.57 -16.08
CA GLU A 21 33.36 -1.32 -15.24
C GLU A 21 33.08 -1.53 -13.74
N ILE A 22 31.84 -1.42 -13.28
CA ILE A 22 31.46 -1.67 -11.88
C ILE A 22 31.39 -3.17 -11.54
N LEU A 23 31.26 -4.05 -12.54
CA LEU A 23 31.14 -5.50 -12.32
C LEU A 23 32.49 -6.25 -12.19
N GLN A 24 33.64 -5.58 -12.29
CA GLN A 24 34.96 -6.25 -12.27
C GLN A 24 35.74 -6.12 -10.95
N VAL A 25 35.21 -5.50 -9.91
CA VAL A 25 35.98 -5.20 -8.67
C VAL A 25 35.61 -6.09 -7.48
N THR A 26 34.65 -7.01 -7.56
CA THR A 26 34.29 -7.85 -6.42
C THR A 26 34.32 -9.35 -6.71
N THR A 27 35.52 -9.90 -7.02
CA THR A 27 35.78 -11.33 -6.80
C THR A 27 37.09 -11.49 -6.03
N SER A 28 37.07 -11.26 -4.73
CA SER A 28 38.08 -11.79 -3.84
C SER A 28 37.57 -13.08 -3.23
N LYS A 29 38.40 -14.12 -3.39
CA LYS A 29 38.22 -15.47 -2.90
C LYS A 29 38.01 -15.48 -1.39
N THR A 30 36.88 -16.00 -0.91
CA THR A 30 36.73 -16.51 0.45
C THR A 30 36.54 -18.02 0.39
N GLU A 31 37.35 -18.75 1.14
CA GLU A 31 37.28 -20.21 1.26
C GLU A 31 35.98 -20.64 1.96
N PRO A 32 35.45 -21.84 1.66
CA PRO A 32 34.21 -22.32 2.26
C PRO A 32 34.42 -22.72 3.72
N VAL A 33 33.65 -22.10 4.61
CA VAL A 33 33.55 -22.53 6.02
C VAL A 33 32.78 -23.84 6.08
N ARG A 34 33.44 -24.87 6.63
CA ARG A 34 32.88 -26.20 6.86
C ARG A 34 31.95 -26.13 8.06
N VAL A 35 30.65 -26.28 7.86
CA VAL A 35 29.67 -26.41 8.94
C VAL A 35 29.55 -27.89 9.28
N GLU A 36 29.94 -28.25 10.51
CA GLU A 36 29.71 -29.58 11.06
C GLU A 36 28.23 -29.74 11.44
N THR A 37 27.56 -30.67 10.79
CA THR A 37 26.18 -31.04 11.14
C THR A 37 26.22 -32.05 12.30
N SER A 38 25.81 -31.60 13.49
CA SER A 38 25.50 -32.48 14.59
C SER A 38 24.23 -33.28 14.29
N LYS A 39 24.35 -34.60 14.41
CA LYS A 39 23.24 -35.55 14.28
C LYS A 39 22.28 -35.35 15.46
N VAL A 40 21.03 -34.97 15.15
CA VAL A 40 19.92 -35.01 16.10
C VAL A 40 19.22 -36.36 15.93
N GLU A 41 19.17 -37.18 17.00
CA GLU A 41 18.43 -38.44 17.04
C GLU A 41 16.92 -38.21 17.05
N PRO A 42 16.11 -39.07 16.41
CA PRO A 42 14.67 -38.89 16.35
C PRO A 42 14.01 -39.25 17.70
N VAL A 43 13.26 -38.32 18.23
CA VAL A 43 12.39 -38.51 19.41
C VAL A 43 11.19 -39.37 18.97
N LYS A 44 11.01 -40.54 19.63
CA LYS A 44 9.83 -41.39 19.49
C LYS A 44 8.63 -40.69 20.15
N VAL A 45 7.64 -40.35 19.36
CA VAL A 45 6.32 -39.91 19.86
C VAL A 45 5.44 -41.14 20.00
N GLU A 46 5.04 -41.50 21.24
CA GLU A 46 4.05 -42.51 21.50
C GLU A 46 2.64 -42.00 21.15
N THR A 47 2.00 -42.66 20.21
CA THR A 47 0.60 -42.38 19.85
C THR A 47 -0.32 -43.12 20.81
N SER A 48 -0.98 -42.38 21.70
CA SER A 48 -2.09 -42.89 22.49
C SER A 48 -3.33 -43.07 21.59
N LYS A 49 -3.89 -44.27 21.63
CA LYS A 49 -5.13 -44.65 20.95
C LYS A 49 -6.30 -43.90 21.58
N VAL A 50 -6.97 -43.05 20.79
CA VAL A 50 -8.28 -42.48 21.17
C VAL A 50 -9.38 -43.35 20.53
N GLU A 51 -10.27 -43.89 21.35
CA GLU A 51 -11.43 -44.68 20.89
C GLU A 51 -12.47 -43.78 20.22
N PRO A 52 -13.21 -44.28 19.22
CA PRO A 52 -14.22 -43.49 18.50
C PRO A 52 -15.46 -43.26 19.33
N VAL A 53 -15.84 -42.02 19.58
CA VAL A 53 -17.09 -41.62 20.17
C VAL A 53 -18.20 -41.78 19.11
N LYS A 54 -19.23 -42.59 19.42
CA LYS A 54 -20.47 -42.71 18.61
C LYS A 54 -21.26 -41.41 18.73
N VAL A 55 -21.40 -40.69 17.62
CA VAL A 55 -22.35 -39.57 17.51
C VAL A 55 -23.67 -40.09 16.97
N GLU A 56 -24.72 -39.98 17.79
CA GLU A 56 -26.09 -40.23 17.36
C GLU A 56 -26.58 -39.10 16.46
N THR A 57 -26.95 -39.46 15.23
CA THR A 57 -27.55 -38.51 14.26
C THR A 57 -29.05 -38.33 14.58
N SER A 58 -29.41 -37.21 15.20
CA SER A 58 -30.80 -36.77 15.23
C SER A 58 -31.21 -36.19 13.89
N LYS A 59 -32.32 -36.70 13.34
CA LYS A 59 -32.94 -36.23 12.10
C LYS A 59 -33.42 -34.79 12.29
N VAL A 60 -32.84 -33.84 11.56
CA VAL A 60 -33.36 -32.48 11.43
C VAL A 60 -34.18 -32.40 10.15
N GLU A 61 -35.46 -32.04 10.28
CA GLU A 61 -36.36 -31.81 9.14
C GLU A 61 -35.91 -30.53 8.35
N PRO A 62 -36.13 -30.47 7.03
CA PRO A 62 -35.70 -29.32 6.23
C PRO A 62 -36.59 -28.10 6.50
N VAL A 63 -36.00 -27.05 7.02
CA VAL A 63 -36.61 -25.72 7.13
C VAL A 63 -36.73 -25.12 5.74
N LYS A 64 -37.98 -24.81 5.31
CA LYS A 64 -38.23 -24.02 4.09
C LYS A 64 -37.69 -22.59 4.30
N VAL A 65 -36.65 -22.24 3.58
CA VAL A 65 -36.18 -20.85 3.49
C VAL A 65 -37.04 -20.15 2.43
N GLU A 66 -37.87 -19.20 2.85
CA GLU A 66 -38.54 -18.28 1.96
C GLU A 66 -37.50 -17.26 1.45
N THR A 67 -37.25 -17.27 0.15
CA THR A 67 -36.42 -16.27 -0.51
C THR A 67 -37.15 -14.93 -0.60
N SER A 68 -36.96 -14.06 0.36
CA SER A 68 -37.34 -12.64 0.22
C SER A 68 -36.50 -12.00 -0.86
N LYS A 69 -37.15 -11.44 -1.89
CA LYS A 69 -36.53 -10.62 -2.91
C LYS A 69 -35.91 -9.39 -2.23
N VAL A 70 -34.59 -9.34 -2.16
CA VAL A 70 -33.86 -8.13 -1.78
C VAL A 70 -33.84 -7.23 -3.01
N GLU A 71 -34.51 -6.09 -2.95
CA GLU A 71 -34.40 -5.05 -3.97
C GLU A 71 -32.99 -4.47 -3.96
N PRO A 72 -32.43 -4.10 -5.12
CA PRO A 72 -31.08 -3.52 -5.16
C PRO A 72 -31.08 -2.16 -4.46
N VAL A 73 -30.31 -2.09 -3.36
CA VAL A 73 -30.01 -0.83 -2.68
C VAL A 73 -29.20 0.03 -3.66
N LYS A 74 -29.80 1.14 -4.09
CA LYS A 74 -29.06 2.19 -4.81
C LYS A 74 -28.04 2.76 -3.85
N VAL A 75 -26.77 2.42 -4.07
CA VAL A 75 -25.65 3.11 -3.41
C VAL A 75 -25.55 4.48 -4.08
N GLU A 76 -26.10 5.50 -3.44
CA GLU A 76 -25.81 6.87 -3.81
C GLU A 76 -24.32 7.11 -3.53
N THR A 77 -23.56 7.34 -4.60
CA THR A 77 -22.21 7.86 -4.50
C THR A 77 -22.32 9.24 -3.85
N SER A 78 -22.06 9.31 -2.55
CA SER A 78 -21.95 10.59 -1.86
C SER A 78 -20.82 11.37 -2.50
N LYS A 79 -21.18 12.36 -3.32
CA LYS A 79 -20.24 13.41 -3.72
C LYS A 79 -19.81 14.08 -2.44
N VAL A 80 -18.55 13.88 -2.04
CA VAL A 80 -17.93 14.67 -0.99
C VAL A 80 -17.92 16.10 -1.50
N GLU A 81 -18.82 16.93 -1.00
CA GLU A 81 -18.79 18.35 -1.30
C GLU A 81 -17.48 18.92 -0.75
N PRO A 82 -16.73 19.72 -1.54
CA PRO A 82 -15.52 20.34 -1.02
C PRO A 82 -15.88 21.29 0.11
N VAL A 83 -15.29 21.05 1.27
CA VAL A 83 -15.39 21.96 2.43
C VAL A 83 -14.83 23.30 1.96
N LYS A 84 -15.70 24.31 1.83
CA LYS A 84 -15.28 25.70 1.57
C LYS A 84 -14.58 26.22 2.81
N LEU A 85 -13.26 26.21 2.80
CA LEU A 85 -12.44 26.92 3.76
C LEU A 85 -12.38 28.40 3.30
N ASP A 86 -13.00 29.31 4.05
CA ASP A 86 -13.00 30.77 3.78
C ASP A 86 -11.64 31.45 4.12
N VAL A 87 -10.57 30.69 4.29
CA VAL A 87 -9.23 31.21 4.53
C VAL A 87 -8.44 31.12 3.23
N PRO A 88 -7.80 32.20 2.75
CA PRO A 88 -6.93 32.12 1.58
C PRO A 88 -5.83 31.09 1.82
N VAL A 89 -5.83 30.03 1.03
CA VAL A 89 -4.84 28.97 1.16
C VAL A 89 -3.56 29.44 0.48
N ASP A 90 -2.45 29.46 1.19
CA ASP A 90 -1.15 29.73 0.60
C ASP A 90 -0.70 28.51 -0.24
N LEU A 91 -0.81 28.64 -1.56
CA LEU A 91 -0.40 27.65 -2.54
C LEU A 91 1.03 27.85 -3.05
N THR A 92 1.77 28.83 -2.54
CA THR A 92 3.10 29.17 -3.07
C THR A 92 4.01 27.96 -3.13
N LEU A 93 4.17 27.25 -2.02
CA LEU A 93 5.02 26.07 -1.95
C LEU A 93 4.51 24.91 -2.83
N TYR A 94 3.19 24.70 -2.91
CA TYR A 94 2.60 23.72 -3.81
C TYR A 94 2.94 24.05 -5.27
N ASN A 95 2.74 25.30 -5.68
CA ASN A 95 2.99 25.74 -7.04
C ASN A 95 4.47 25.61 -7.44
N GLU A 96 5.41 25.95 -6.55
CA GLU A 96 6.84 25.77 -6.76
C GLU A 96 7.20 24.29 -6.99
N ARG A 97 6.70 23.39 -6.15
CA ARG A 97 6.90 21.94 -6.29
C ARG A 97 6.25 21.40 -7.55
N PHE A 98 5.02 21.80 -7.82
CA PHE A 98 4.26 21.38 -8.98
C PHE A 98 4.96 21.76 -10.28
N GLN A 99 5.37 23.03 -10.42
CA GLN A 99 6.06 23.50 -11.61
C GLN A 99 7.41 22.78 -11.82
N LYS A 100 8.12 22.49 -10.74
CA LYS A 100 9.40 21.77 -10.80
C LYS A 100 9.26 20.35 -11.35
N HIS A 101 8.16 19.67 -11.09
CA HIS A 101 7.99 18.23 -11.39
C HIS A 101 6.92 17.93 -12.44
N TYR A 102 6.11 18.93 -12.83
CA TYR A 102 4.95 18.70 -13.72
C TYR A 102 5.34 18.16 -15.10
N ASP A 103 6.40 18.68 -15.70
CA ASP A 103 6.79 18.25 -17.05
C ASP A 103 7.23 16.76 -17.05
N GLU A 104 7.93 16.33 -16.01
CA GLU A 104 8.32 14.94 -15.83
C GLU A 104 7.10 14.06 -15.54
N LEU A 105 6.22 14.48 -14.63
CA LEU A 105 4.96 13.79 -14.34
C LEU A 105 4.13 13.61 -15.60
N LYS A 106 3.92 14.70 -16.35
CA LYS A 106 3.17 14.68 -17.61
C LYS A 106 3.78 13.72 -18.62
N TRP A 107 5.11 13.78 -18.78
CA TRP A 107 5.80 12.89 -19.71
C TRP A 107 5.61 11.41 -19.30
N LEU A 108 5.87 11.06 -18.06
CA LEU A 108 5.72 9.69 -17.54
C LEU A 108 4.28 9.21 -17.65
N TYR A 109 3.31 10.06 -17.30
CA TYR A 109 1.90 9.71 -17.35
C TYR A 109 1.43 9.46 -18.80
N CYS A 110 1.84 10.32 -19.72
CA CYS A 110 1.51 10.14 -21.15
C CYS A 110 2.22 8.93 -21.78
N GLU A 111 3.45 8.59 -21.37
CA GLU A 111 4.12 7.36 -21.83
C GLU A 111 3.41 6.09 -21.31
N LEU A 112 2.94 6.12 -20.05
CA LEU A 112 2.24 4.98 -19.44
C LEU A 112 0.86 4.72 -20.07
N TYR A 113 0.14 5.79 -20.41
CA TYR A 113 -1.24 5.72 -20.89
C TYR A 113 -1.37 6.23 -22.34
N GLN A 114 -0.32 6.05 -23.17
CA GLN A 114 -0.24 6.58 -24.55
C GLN A 114 -1.37 6.11 -25.47
N ASP A 115 -1.96 4.95 -25.19
CA ASP A 115 -3.03 4.36 -26.01
C ASP A 115 -4.44 4.91 -25.68
N ARG A 116 -4.53 5.90 -24.76
CA ARG A 116 -5.79 6.51 -24.36
C ARG A 116 -5.96 7.91 -24.95
N ASP A 117 -7.07 8.14 -25.62
CA ASP A 117 -7.41 9.44 -26.19
C ASP A 117 -7.69 10.52 -25.11
N ASP A 118 -8.09 10.09 -23.91
CA ASP A 118 -8.50 10.94 -22.78
C ASP A 118 -7.41 11.13 -21.72
N VAL A 119 -6.15 10.72 -22.00
CA VAL A 119 -5.02 10.77 -21.07
C VAL A 119 -4.83 12.14 -20.41
N MET A 120 -5.01 13.22 -21.15
CA MET A 120 -4.86 14.58 -20.64
C MET A 120 -5.98 14.99 -19.67
N THR A 121 -7.20 14.47 -19.86
CA THR A 121 -8.31 14.70 -18.95
C THR A 121 -8.03 14.04 -17.60
N TYR A 122 -7.60 12.78 -17.59
CA TYR A 122 -7.23 12.10 -16.36
C TYR A 122 -6.00 12.70 -15.66
N LEU A 123 -5.01 13.19 -16.44
CA LEU A 123 -3.87 13.91 -15.87
C LEU A 123 -4.35 15.22 -15.19
N HIS A 124 -5.27 15.94 -15.80
CA HIS A 124 -5.85 17.14 -15.20
C HIS A 124 -6.61 16.81 -13.89
N ASP A 125 -7.43 15.78 -13.89
CA ASP A 125 -8.15 15.33 -12.71
C ASP A 125 -7.18 14.90 -11.58
N LEU A 126 -6.12 14.17 -11.92
CA LEU A 126 -5.07 13.80 -10.99
C LEU A 126 -4.43 15.03 -10.34
N THR A 127 -4.04 16.01 -11.16
CA THR A 127 -3.35 17.21 -10.66
C THR A 127 -4.28 18.12 -9.85
N SER A 128 -5.57 18.20 -10.21
CA SER A 128 -6.59 18.91 -9.42
C SER A 128 -6.82 18.25 -8.06
N ASN A 129 -6.85 16.92 -8.02
CA ASN A 129 -6.92 16.18 -6.76
C ASN A 129 -5.67 16.37 -5.89
N MET A 130 -4.46 16.42 -6.50
CA MET A 130 -3.22 16.71 -5.77
C MET A 130 -3.28 18.08 -5.07
N GLU A 131 -3.77 19.11 -5.75
CA GLU A 131 -3.97 20.44 -5.18
C GLU A 131 -4.98 20.40 -4.02
N ALA A 132 -6.13 19.75 -4.19
CA ALA A 132 -7.15 19.61 -3.16
C ALA A 132 -6.61 18.90 -1.92
N PHE A 133 -5.85 17.82 -2.07
CA PHE A 133 -5.20 17.11 -0.97
C PHE A 133 -4.13 17.96 -0.27
N TYR A 134 -3.33 18.72 -1.03
CA TYR A 134 -2.38 19.63 -0.42
C TYR A 134 -3.10 20.70 0.42
N ASN A 135 -4.23 21.23 -0.06
CA ASN A 135 -5.02 22.22 0.65
C ASN A 135 -5.56 21.68 1.98
N SER A 136 -6.09 20.46 1.97
CA SER A 136 -6.63 19.81 3.16
C SER A 136 -5.55 19.35 4.16
N ARG A 137 -4.28 19.28 3.73
CA ARG A 137 -3.17 18.83 4.57
C ARG A 137 -2.93 19.76 5.75
N ASN A 138 -2.83 19.21 6.95
CA ASN A 138 -2.57 19.93 8.20
C ASN A 138 -1.30 20.79 8.11
N SER A 139 -1.34 21.99 8.73
CA SER A 139 -0.22 22.95 8.72
C SER A 139 1.06 22.40 9.37
N ALA A 140 0.95 21.59 10.43
CA ALA A 140 2.09 20.95 11.08
C ALA A 140 2.77 19.96 10.15
N LEU A 141 1.98 19.19 9.36
CA LEU A 141 2.50 18.28 8.34
C LEU A 141 3.18 19.03 7.19
N LYS A 142 2.61 20.16 6.74
CA LYS A 142 3.24 21.04 5.73
C LYS A 142 4.58 21.58 6.22
N ALA A 143 4.68 21.96 7.50
CA ALA A 143 5.94 22.41 8.09
C ALA A 143 6.97 21.27 8.19
N SER A 144 6.54 20.05 8.53
CA SER A 144 7.39 18.86 8.51
C SER A 144 7.91 18.55 7.12
N ASP A 145 7.05 18.62 6.10
CA ASP A 145 7.46 18.41 4.69
C ASP A 145 8.53 19.40 4.25
N LYS A 146 8.35 20.68 4.58
CA LYS A 146 9.34 21.73 4.29
C LYS A 146 10.69 21.47 4.98
N LYS A 147 10.66 20.98 6.22
CA LYS A 147 11.89 20.60 6.95
C LYS A 147 12.61 19.44 6.28
N ARG A 148 11.87 18.43 5.79
CA ARG A 148 12.43 17.27 5.08
C ARG A 148 12.99 17.65 3.70
N GLU A 149 12.34 18.56 3.00
CA GLU A 149 12.87 19.08 1.73
C GLU A 149 14.22 19.81 1.89
N ALA A 150 14.41 20.51 3.00
CA ALA A 150 15.67 21.17 3.32
C ALA A 150 16.79 20.18 3.68
N ASP A 151 16.46 18.95 4.04
CA ASP A 151 17.39 17.86 4.34
C ASP A 151 16.96 16.60 3.56
N PRO A 152 17.30 16.50 2.27
CA PRO A 152 16.84 15.40 1.41
C PRO A 152 17.36 14.02 1.84
N ASP A 153 18.39 13.97 2.68
CA ASP A 153 18.97 12.75 3.22
C ASP A 153 18.48 12.41 4.65
N TRP A 154 17.40 13.08 5.13
CA TRP A 154 16.84 12.86 6.46
C TRP A 154 16.62 11.39 6.81
N TYR A 155 16.24 10.56 5.83
CA TYR A 155 15.96 9.13 6.02
C TYR A 155 17.22 8.24 6.08
N LYS A 156 18.41 8.81 5.79
CA LYS A 156 19.71 8.09 5.85
C LYS A 156 20.44 8.30 7.16
N ARG A 157 19.92 9.13 8.05
CA ARG A 157 20.56 9.45 9.31
C ARG A 157 20.48 8.28 10.31
N ASN A 158 21.48 8.21 11.21
CA ASN A 158 21.54 7.14 12.22
C ASN A 158 20.50 7.30 13.35
N ASP A 159 19.79 8.41 13.40
CA ASP A 159 18.71 8.68 14.35
C ASP A 159 17.35 8.22 13.85
N LEU A 160 17.24 7.67 12.64
CA LEU A 160 16.04 7.01 12.14
C LEU A 160 16.03 5.54 12.57
N VAL A 161 15.18 5.22 13.54
CA VAL A 161 15.00 3.85 14.06
C VAL A 161 13.65 3.33 13.62
N GLY A 162 13.66 2.27 12.81
CA GLY A 162 12.45 1.65 12.27
C GLY A 162 12.00 0.43 13.06
N MET A 163 10.69 0.27 13.21
CA MET A 163 10.04 -0.96 13.66
C MET A 163 8.94 -1.34 12.67
N MET A 164 8.85 -2.63 12.33
CA MET A 164 7.82 -3.16 11.44
C MET A 164 6.96 -4.17 12.18
N MET A 165 5.64 -4.10 11.99
CA MET A 165 4.71 -5.01 12.66
C MET A 165 3.41 -5.20 11.90
N TYR A 166 2.78 -6.36 12.14
CA TYR A 166 1.34 -6.54 11.95
C TYR A 166 0.63 -6.08 13.21
N VAL A 167 -0.33 -5.17 13.09
CA VAL A 167 -1.08 -4.61 14.23
C VAL A 167 -1.79 -5.69 15.04
N ASN A 168 -2.46 -6.63 14.36
CA ASN A 168 -3.16 -7.73 15.02
C ASN A 168 -2.24 -8.64 15.85
N ASN A 169 -1.00 -8.85 15.40
CA ASN A 169 -0.04 -9.71 16.11
C ASN A 169 0.61 -9.00 17.30
N PHE A 170 0.81 -7.69 17.20
CA PHE A 170 1.48 -6.90 18.23
C PHE A 170 0.52 -6.38 19.30
N ALA A 171 -0.61 -5.81 18.89
CA ALA A 171 -1.52 -5.07 19.76
C ALA A 171 -3.02 -5.35 19.53
N HIS A 172 -3.35 -6.35 18.71
CA HIS A 172 -4.68 -6.80 18.32
C HIS A 172 -5.47 -5.77 17.48
N THR A 173 -5.48 -4.50 17.86
CA THR A 173 -6.25 -3.42 17.22
C THR A 173 -5.42 -2.15 17.09
N LEU A 174 -5.92 -1.19 16.30
CA LEU A 174 -5.31 0.15 16.18
C LEU A 174 -5.31 0.88 17.54
N LYS A 175 -6.40 0.75 18.31
CA LYS A 175 -6.44 1.30 19.69
C LYS A 175 -5.47 0.61 20.62
N GLY A 176 -5.34 -0.71 20.52
CA GLY A 176 -4.32 -1.44 21.27
C GLY A 176 -2.90 -0.96 20.94
N LEU A 177 -2.61 -0.70 19.66
CA LEU A 177 -1.31 -0.13 19.27
C LEU A 177 -1.10 1.27 19.84
N GLU A 178 -2.15 2.08 19.90
CA GLU A 178 -2.10 3.40 20.53
C GLU A 178 -1.70 3.32 22.02
N GLU A 179 -2.24 2.33 22.75
CA GLU A 179 -1.88 2.08 24.16
C GLU A 179 -0.43 1.63 24.35
N HIS A 180 0.22 1.14 23.28
CA HIS A 180 1.62 0.68 23.28
C HIS A 180 2.61 1.73 22.74
N LEU A 181 2.18 2.95 22.44
CA LEU A 181 3.08 3.98 21.89
C LEU A 181 4.20 4.37 22.85
N ASP A 182 3.99 4.30 24.16
CA ASP A 182 5.05 4.55 25.16
C ASP A 182 6.17 3.51 25.01
N TYR A 183 5.83 2.24 24.82
CA TYR A 183 6.81 1.19 24.54
C TYR A 183 7.58 1.43 23.22
N VAL A 184 6.87 1.89 22.18
CA VAL A 184 7.49 2.22 20.90
C VAL A 184 8.53 3.35 21.08
N GLU A 185 8.19 4.38 21.86
CA GLU A 185 9.11 5.47 22.20
C GLU A 185 10.29 4.99 23.06
N GLU A 186 10.08 4.15 24.08
CA GLU A 186 11.13 3.56 24.91
C GLU A 186 12.15 2.77 24.06
N CYS A 187 11.70 2.17 22.95
CA CYS A 187 12.57 1.53 21.96
C CYS A 187 13.28 2.53 21.03
N ASN A 188 13.11 3.85 21.22
CA ASN A 188 13.61 4.92 20.36
C ASN A 188 13.12 4.82 18.91
N VAL A 189 11.97 4.19 18.67
CA VAL A 189 11.39 4.04 17.33
C VAL A 189 10.72 5.35 16.91
N ASN A 190 11.11 5.87 15.76
CA ASN A 190 10.53 7.07 15.16
C ASN A 190 10.07 6.87 13.70
N TYR A 191 10.13 5.61 13.22
CA TYR A 191 9.61 5.18 11.93
C TYR A 191 8.90 3.83 12.09
N LEU A 192 7.58 3.85 12.07
CA LEU A 192 6.72 2.69 12.31
C LEU A 192 6.11 2.20 11.01
N HIS A 193 6.57 1.06 10.52
CA HIS A 193 6.00 0.41 9.34
C HIS A 193 4.90 -0.56 9.80
N LEU A 194 3.67 -0.22 9.46
CA LEU A 194 2.52 -1.07 9.71
C LEU A 194 2.26 -1.92 8.46
N MET A 195 2.35 -3.23 8.63
CA MET A 195 2.02 -4.21 7.58
C MET A 195 0.57 -4.02 7.13
N PRO A 196 0.14 -4.58 5.98
CA PRO A 196 -1.09 -4.16 5.34
C PRO A 196 -2.29 -4.02 6.27
N LEU A 197 -2.88 -2.83 6.29
CA LEU A 197 -4.02 -2.47 7.16
C LEU A 197 -5.35 -2.44 6.43
N LEU A 198 -5.34 -2.36 5.09
CA LEU A 198 -6.55 -2.13 4.30
C LEU A 198 -7.41 -3.39 4.23
N ALA A 199 -8.71 -3.18 4.04
CA ALA A 199 -9.69 -4.27 4.05
C ALA A 199 -9.37 -5.33 3.00
N SER A 200 -9.28 -6.57 3.44
CA SER A 200 -8.98 -7.74 2.63
C SER A 200 -9.93 -8.90 2.98
N PRO A 201 -10.23 -9.84 2.06
CA PRO A 201 -11.20 -10.88 2.31
C PRO A 201 -10.67 -11.90 3.31
N LYS A 202 -11.52 -12.33 4.21
CA LYS A 202 -11.19 -13.35 5.20
C LYS A 202 -10.79 -14.68 4.53
N GLY A 203 -9.65 -15.24 4.94
CA GLY A 203 -9.14 -16.53 4.41
C GLY A 203 -8.53 -16.45 3.01
N LYS A 204 -8.58 -15.28 2.35
CA LYS A 204 -8.00 -15.01 1.02
C LYS A 204 -7.25 -13.68 0.99
N SER A 205 -6.76 -13.25 2.15
CA SER A 205 -6.15 -11.92 2.29
C SER A 205 -4.72 -11.83 1.78
N ASP A 206 -4.03 -12.95 1.61
CA ASP A 206 -2.60 -13.01 1.28
C ASP A 206 -1.77 -12.10 2.22
N GLY A 207 -1.95 -12.28 3.53
CA GLY A 207 -1.29 -11.43 4.54
C GLY A 207 -1.76 -9.97 4.56
N GLY A 208 -2.92 -9.67 3.95
CA GLY A 208 -3.47 -8.33 3.79
C GLY A 208 -3.15 -7.68 2.43
N TYR A 209 -2.32 -8.32 1.60
CA TYR A 209 -1.94 -7.79 0.28
C TYR A 209 -3.02 -7.95 -0.80
N ALA A 210 -4.01 -8.85 -0.60
CA ALA A 210 -5.16 -8.95 -1.49
C ALA A 210 -6.24 -7.91 -1.09
N VAL A 211 -6.01 -6.64 -1.39
CA VAL A 211 -6.86 -5.53 -0.96
C VAL A 211 -8.22 -5.58 -1.68
N ALA A 212 -9.31 -5.61 -0.90
CA ALA A 212 -10.68 -5.58 -1.39
C ALA A 212 -11.30 -4.18 -1.35
N ASP A 213 -10.83 -3.30 -0.44
CA ASP A 213 -11.22 -1.90 -0.38
C ASP A 213 -10.03 -1.04 0.08
N PHE A 214 -9.62 -0.10 -0.77
CA PHE A 214 -8.51 0.84 -0.48
C PHE A 214 -8.93 2.04 0.40
N ARG A 215 -10.21 2.15 0.77
CA ARG A 215 -10.77 3.28 1.52
C ARG A 215 -11.07 2.97 2.98
N THR A 216 -10.96 1.70 3.36
CA THR A 216 -11.26 1.25 4.72
C THR A 216 -10.12 0.40 5.27
N VAL A 217 -9.90 0.49 6.58
CA VAL A 217 -9.01 -0.43 7.29
C VAL A 217 -9.73 -1.77 7.48
N GLN A 218 -8.95 -2.82 7.72
CA GLN A 218 -9.47 -4.14 8.07
C GLN A 218 -10.39 -4.04 9.30
N PRO A 219 -11.68 -4.46 9.23
CA PRO A 219 -12.64 -4.26 10.30
C PRO A 219 -12.21 -4.83 11.66
N GLU A 220 -11.45 -5.92 11.66
CA GLU A 220 -10.92 -6.53 12.88
C GLU A 220 -9.86 -5.66 13.58
N LEU A 221 -9.23 -4.73 12.87
CA LEU A 221 -8.22 -3.81 13.43
C LEU A 221 -8.84 -2.54 14.00
N GLY A 222 -10.03 -2.12 13.52
CA GLY A 222 -10.70 -0.89 13.92
C GLY A 222 -11.32 -0.13 12.75
N THR A 223 -11.47 1.17 12.92
CA THR A 223 -12.08 2.07 11.94
C THR A 223 -11.06 3.03 11.33
N MET A 224 -11.48 3.81 10.30
CA MET A 224 -10.65 4.88 9.74
C MET A 224 -10.43 6.02 10.75
N GLU A 225 -11.38 6.22 11.65
CA GLU A 225 -11.28 7.19 12.75
C GLU A 225 -10.21 6.74 13.76
N ASP A 226 -10.19 5.46 14.16
CA ASP A 226 -9.15 4.89 15.02
C ASP A 226 -7.76 5.04 14.36
N PHE A 227 -7.67 4.82 13.04
CA PHE A 227 -6.42 5.00 12.31
C PHE A 227 -5.99 6.47 12.26
N SER A 228 -6.93 7.40 12.07
CA SER A 228 -6.66 8.84 12.10
C SER A 228 -6.17 9.31 13.49
N GLU A 229 -6.77 8.77 14.56
CA GLU A 229 -6.36 9.06 15.93
C GLU A 229 -4.94 8.54 16.20
N LEU A 230 -4.66 7.28 15.87
CA LEU A 230 -3.32 6.69 15.99
C LEU A 230 -2.27 7.52 15.23
N THR A 231 -2.56 7.91 13.98
CA THR A 231 -1.61 8.71 13.18
C THR A 231 -1.33 10.07 13.81
N SER A 232 -2.33 10.71 14.39
CA SER A 232 -2.18 11.98 15.09
C SER A 232 -1.29 11.83 16.33
N LYS A 233 -1.53 10.81 17.15
CA LYS A 233 -0.73 10.52 18.36
C LYS A 233 0.72 10.13 18.02
N CYS A 234 0.93 9.37 16.97
CA CYS A 234 2.26 9.09 16.46
C CYS A 234 3.00 10.36 16.04
N HIS A 235 2.30 11.27 15.33
CA HIS A 235 2.89 12.55 14.92
C HIS A 235 3.29 13.44 16.09
N GLU A 236 2.45 13.53 17.11
CA GLU A 236 2.72 14.28 18.34
C GLU A 236 3.99 13.78 19.04
N ARG A 237 4.29 12.49 18.93
CA ARG A 237 5.47 11.82 19.48
C ARG A 237 6.67 11.79 18.53
N GLY A 238 6.57 12.39 17.34
CA GLY A 238 7.64 12.38 16.32
C GLY A 238 7.80 11.03 15.61
N ILE A 239 6.82 10.13 15.73
CA ILE A 239 6.82 8.83 15.07
C ILE A 239 6.20 8.97 13.68
N ASN A 240 6.94 8.58 12.65
CA ASN A 240 6.45 8.54 11.27
C ASN A 240 5.81 7.18 10.98
N ILE A 241 4.63 7.18 10.37
CA ILE A 241 3.97 5.95 9.94
C ILE A 241 4.28 5.69 8.46
N CYS A 242 4.60 4.45 8.14
CA CYS A 242 4.70 3.90 6.80
C CYS A 242 3.63 2.81 6.64
N LEU A 243 2.95 2.80 5.50
CA LEU A 243 1.98 1.78 5.13
C LEU A 243 2.38 1.13 3.81
N ASP A 244 2.07 -0.16 3.68
CA ASP A 244 2.06 -0.79 2.37
C ASP A 244 0.88 -0.28 1.56
N PHE A 245 1.14 0.05 0.29
CA PHE A 245 0.12 0.44 -0.66
C PHE A 245 0.24 -0.40 -1.93
N VAL A 246 -0.67 -1.36 -2.10
CA VAL A 246 -0.64 -2.31 -3.22
C VAL A 246 -1.22 -1.68 -4.47
N MET A 247 -0.36 -1.26 -5.42
CA MET A 247 -0.79 -0.68 -6.71
C MET A 247 -0.78 -1.69 -7.86
N ASN A 248 -0.16 -2.87 -7.68
CA ASN A 248 0.04 -3.84 -8.75
C ASN A 248 -1.22 -4.67 -9.06
N HIS A 249 -2.04 -4.95 -8.06
CA HIS A 249 -3.21 -5.80 -8.16
C HIS A 249 -4.27 -5.44 -7.11
N THR A 250 -5.46 -6.00 -7.27
CA THR A 250 -6.53 -5.98 -6.26
C THR A 250 -6.89 -7.40 -5.87
N SER A 251 -7.64 -7.56 -4.77
CA SER A 251 -8.34 -8.81 -4.49
C SER A 251 -9.38 -9.10 -5.59
N GLU A 252 -9.65 -10.38 -5.83
CA GLU A 252 -10.78 -10.81 -6.66
C GLU A 252 -12.14 -10.33 -6.09
N GLU A 253 -12.18 -10.01 -4.80
CA GLU A 253 -13.34 -9.49 -4.07
C GLU A 253 -13.47 -7.97 -4.16
N HIS A 254 -12.50 -7.25 -4.73
CA HIS A 254 -12.60 -5.83 -4.98
C HIS A 254 -13.77 -5.51 -5.91
N GLU A 255 -14.50 -4.43 -5.67
CA GLU A 255 -15.65 -4.04 -6.48
C GLU A 255 -15.30 -3.97 -7.97
N TRP A 256 -14.18 -3.37 -8.31
CA TRP A 256 -13.72 -3.28 -9.71
C TRP A 256 -13.51 -4.66 -10.34
N ALA A 257 -12.91 -5.60 -9.62
CA ALA A 257 -12.68 -6.96 -10.11
C ALA A 257 -14.01 -7.70 -10.33
N LYS A 258 -14.99 -7.53 -9.43
CA LYS A 258 -16.33 -8.11 -9.56
C LYS A 258 -17.06 -7.54 -10.77
N ARG A 259 -17.04 -6.23 -10.98
CA ARG A 259 -17.69 -5.56 -12.11
C ARG A 259 -17.00 -5.88 -13.44
N ALA A 260 -15.67 -5.95 -13.46
CA ALA A 260 -14.92 -6.38 -14.64
C ALA A 260 -15.29 -7.81 -15.05
N ARG A 261 -15.40 -8.75 -14.09
CA ARG A 261 -15.86 -10.13 -14.37
C ARG A 261 -17.32 -10.21 -14.79
N ALA A 262 -18.15 -9.27 -14.37
CA ALA A 262 -19.54 -9.14 -14.84
C ALA A 262 -19.66 -8.59 -16.28
N GLY A 263 -18.55 -8.20 -16.92
CA GLY A 263 -18.52 -7.75 -18.29
C GLY A 263 -18.60 -6.23 -18.45
N GLU A 264 -18.51 -5.45 -17.38
CA GLU A 264 -18.54 -3.99 -17.45
C GLU A 264 -17.23 -3.46 -18.03
N LYS A 265 -17.29 -2.92 -19.25
CA LYS A 265 -16.12 -2.52 -20.05
C LYS A 265 -15.23 -1.50 -19.33
N GLU A 266 -15.80 -0.51 -18.68
CA GLU A 266 -15.07 0.50 -17.92
C GLU A 266 -14.17 -0.12 -16.83
N TYR A 267 -14.61 -1.22 -16.22
CA TYR A 267 -13.86 -1.92 -15.19
C TYR A 267 -12.90 -2.96 -15.76
N GLN A 268 -13.24 -3.54 -16.92
CA GLN A 268 -12.33 -4.42 -17.64
C GLN A 268 -11.06 -3.68 -18.08
N ASP A 269 -11.17 -2.41 -18.45
CA ASP A 269 -10.04 -1.56 -18.88
C ASP A 269 -9.03 -1.27 -17.75
N ARG A 270 -9.36 -1.64 -16.51
CA ARG A 270 -8.46 -1.54 -15.34
C ARG A 270 -7.62 -2.79 -15.09
N TYR A 271 -7.85 -3.87 -15.85
CA TYR A 271 -7.21 -5.17 -15.66
C TYR A 271 -6.73 -5.73 -16.99
N PHE A 272 -5.75 -6.61 -16.92
CA PHE A 272 -5.35 -7.40 -18.08
C PHE A 272 -6.30 -8.60 -18.24
N PHE A 273 -6.97 -8.68 -19.38
CA PHE A 273 -7.81 -9.80 -19.79
C PHE A 273 -7.17 -10.49 -20.99
N PHE A 274 -7.18 -11.81 -20.97
CA PHE A 274 -6.67 -12.63 -22.05
C PHE A 274 -7.79 -13.57 -22.52
N ASP A 275 -7.89 -13.77 -23.84
CA ASP A 275 -8.92 -14.64 -24.44
C ASP A 275 -8.63 -16.12 -24.21
N THR A 276 -7.36 -16.46 -23.96
CA THR A 276 -6.90 -17.85 -23.74
C THR A 276 -5.78 -17.87 -22.68
N TYR A 277 -5.67 -19.01 -21.99
CA TYR A 277 -4.54 -19.34 -21.13
C TYR A 277 -3.47 -20.05 -21.95
#